data_ec282f5656029d44a0b6777ac348769c
#
_entry.id   ec282f5656029d44a0b6777ac348769c
#
_cell.length_a   1.000
_cell.length_b   1.000
_cell.length_c   1.000
_cell.angle_alpha   90.00
_cell.angle_beta   90.00
_cell.angle_gamma   90.00
#
_symmetry.space_group_name_H-M   'P 1'
#
loop_
_entity.id
_entity.type
_entity.pdbx_description
1 polymer ?
#
loop_
_entity_poly.entity_id
_entity_poly.type
_entity_poly.pdbx_seq_one_letter_code
_entity_poly.pdbx_strand_id
1 'polypeptide(L)'
;MLADAKQLRRRVGTSDKARIDDYLESVRALERRIEQTSQSEGQPWSPRGEIRPESKPERRPDEHPERVRLMLDMIALAFQTDSTRVCTFMFGNAVSNTNFSFLEGVKGGHHSLSQHERKEENLTQYQRIGQWHIEQYAYLLNKLKSFKEGDSTVLDNSMILFGSGLRDGNRHSPHNLPLILGGTAGGRINTGQHLVYDKDTPLSNLYCSILDAFGAPVERFADSTGKLKGILN
;
A
#
# COMPACT_ATOMS: atom_id res chain seq x y z
N MET A 1 4.18 -31.64 12.97
CA MET A 1 3.70 -30.57 12.04
C MET A 1 3.89 -30.95 10.57
N LEU A 2 5.10 -31.13 10.02
CA LEU A 2 5.29 -31.51 8.61
C LEU A 2 4.72 -32.87 8.22
N ALA A 3 4.78 -33.88 9.14
CA ALA A 3 4.20 -35.20 8.93
C ALA A 3 2.67 -35.13 8.85
N ASP A 4 2.05 -34.37 9.74
CA ASP A 4 0.60 -34.18 9.80
C ASP A 4 0.08 -33.41 8.57
N ALA A 5 0.81 -32.39 8.11
CA ALA A 5 0.49 -31.65 6.90
C ALA A 5 0.59 -32.52 5.64
N LYS A 6 1.59 -33.42 5.55
CA LYS A 6 1.70 -34.42 4.48
C LYS A 6 0.55 -35.43 4.51
N GLN A 7 0.12 -35.86 5.71
CA GLN A 7 -1.02 -36.74 5.86
C GLN A 7 -2.33 -36.07 5.49
N LEU A 8 -2.54 -34.83 5.92
CA LEU A 8 -3.72 -34.04 5.57
C LEU A 8 -3.80 -33.84 4.05
N ARG A 9 -2.68 -33.47 3.41
CA ARG A 9 -2.59 -33.27 1.95
C ARG A 9 -3.01 -34.50 1.15
N ARG A 10 -2.81 -35.74 1.68
CA ARG A 10 -3.25 -36.97 1.02
C ARG A 10 -4.76 -37.19 1.08
N ARG A 11 -5.46 -36.53 2.01
CA ARG A 11 -6.88 -36.72 2.32
C ARG A 11 -7.80 -35.68 1.72
N VAL A 12 -7.27 -34.65 1.10
CA VAL A 12 -8.03 -33.50 0.56
C VAL A 12 -8.02 -33.45 -0.96
N GLY A 13 -8.98 -32.72 -1.54
CA GLY A 13 -9.11 -32.49 -2.98
C GLY A 13 -8.02 -31.61 -3.57
N THR A 14 -7.98 -31.48 -4.89
CA THR A 14 -6.92 -30.76 -5.62
C THR A 14 -6.84 -29.27 -5.22
N SER A 15 -7.99 -28.62 -5.05
CA SER A 15 -8.04 -27.19 -4.62
C SER A 15 -7.45 -26.99 -3.22
N ASP A 16 -7.75 -27.90 -2.29
CA ASP A 16 -7.28 -27.80 -0.92
C ASP A 16 -5.80 -28.19 -0.79
N LYS A 17 -5.31 -29.07 -1.68
CA LYS A 17 -3.86 -29.34 -1.80
C LYS A 17 -3.07 -28.09 -2.12
N ALA A 18 -3.54 -27.27 -3.08
CA ALA A 18 -2.89 -26.01 -3.42
C ALA A 18 -2.82 -25.08 -2.21
N ARG A 19 -3.92 -24.92 -1.47
CA ARG A 19 -3.95 -24.11 -0.24
C ARG A 19 -3.01 -24.59 0.86
N ILE A 20 -2.89 -25.92 1.02
CA ILE A 20 -1.93 -26.50 1.97
C ILE A 20 -0.49 -26.24 1.50
N ASP A 21 -0.21 -26.36 0.21
CA ASP A 21 1.12 -26.08 -0.35
C ASP A 21 1.50 -24.61 -0.16
N ASP A 22 0.59 -23.66 -0.44
CA ASP A 22 0.76 -22.23 -0.20
C ASP A 22 1.01 -21.91 1.28
N TYR A 23 0.26 -22.54 2.18
CA TYR A 23 0.46 -22.40 3.62
C TYR A 23 1.84 -22.91 4.05
N LEU A 24 2.23 -24.10 3.58
CA LEU A 24 3.54 -24.67 3.92
C LEU A 24 4.70 -23.85 3.36
N GLU A 25 4.55 -23.26 2.16
CA GLU A 25 5.56 -22.35 1.61
C GLU A 25 5.67 -21.06 2.44
N SER A 26 4.54 -20.53 2.90
CA SER A 26 4.53 -19.35 3.79
C SER A 26 5.26 -19.64 5.12
N VAL A 27 5.04 -20.84 5.70
CA VAL A 27 5.76 -21.27 6.92
C VAL A 27 7.25 -21.40 6.65
N ARG A 28 7.66 -22.02 5.53
CA ARG A 28 9.07 -22.14 5.15
C ARG A 28 9.73 -20.77 4.88
N ALA A 29 8.99 -19.85 4.29
CA ALA A 29 9.49 -18.48 4.09
C ALA A 29 9.76 -17.78 5.44
N LEU A 30 8.89 -18.00 6.42
CA LEU A 30 9.09 -17.49 7.77
C LEU A 30 10.28 -18.16 8.47
N GLU A 31 10.41 -19.49 8.37
CA GLU A 31 11.54 -20.25 8.92
C GLU A 31 12.88 -19.72 8.33
N ARG A 32 12.96 -19.57 7.00
CA ARG A 32 14.15 -18.99 6.33
C ARG A 32 14.46 -17.59 6.84
N ARG A 33 13.43 -16.76 7.07
CA ARG A 33 13.59 -15.40 7.59
C ARG A 33 14.11 -15.39 9.02
N ILE A 34 13.63 -16.29 9.88
CA ILE A 34 14.12 -16.47 11.25
C ILE A 34 15.58 -16.93 11.23
N GLU A 35 15.92 -17.91 10.40
CA GLU A 35 17.31 -18.39 10.25
C GLU A 35 18.25 -17.30 9.75
N GLN A 36 17.84 -16.50 8.75
CA GLN A 36 18.62 -15.36 8.27
C GLN A 36 18.81 -14.30 9.34
N THR A 37 17.77 -14.04 10.15
CA THR A 37 17.85 -13.08 11.25
C THR A 37 18.81 -13.58 12.35
N SER A 38 18.79 -14.88 12.70
CA SER A 38 19.70 -15.45 13.68
C SER A 38 21.14 -15.58 13.16
N GLN A 39 21.35 -15.72 11.86
CA GLN A 39 22.70 -15.72 11.26
C GLN A 39 23.29 -14.31 11.11
N SER A 40 22.46 -13.26 11.15
CA SER A 40 22.91 -11.87 11.15
C SER A 40 23.28 -11.32 12.54
N GLU A 41 23.46 -12.17 13.52
CA GLU A 41 23.92 -11.79 14.90
C GLU A 41 25.29 -11.11 15.00
N GLY A 42 25.91 -10.77 13.85
CA GLY A 42 27.21 -10.07 13.83
C GLY A 42 27.14 -8.55 13.71
N GLN A 43 26.06 -7.97 13.21
CA GLN A 43 25.90 -6.52 13.15
C GLN A 43 24.47 -6.13 13.53
N PRO A 44 24.26 -5.49 14.69
CA PRO A 44 22.96 -4.95 15.03
C PRO A 44 22.54 -3.96 13.93
N TRP A 45 21.27 -4.06 13.48
CA TRP A 45 20.72 -3.10 12.54
C TRP A 45 20.94 -1.68 13.09
N SER A 46 21.47 -0.81 12.26
CA SER A 46 21.59 0.62 12.54
C SER A 46 20.87 1.41 11.44
N PRO A 47 20.15 2.48 11.80
CA PRO A 47 19.47 3.31 10.80
C PRO A 47 20.49 3.97 9.87
N ARG A 48 20.15 4.03 8.57
CA ARG A 48 20.88 4.88 7.64
C ARG A 48 20.41 6.32 7.85
N GLY A 49 21.32 7.16 8.29
CA GLY A 49 21.05 8.57 8.57
C GLY A 49 20.68 8.86 10.02
N GLU A 50 20.56 10.12 10.32
CA GLU A 50 20.35 10.63 11.67
C GLU A 50 18.84 10.68 11.98
N ILE A 51 18.41 9.94 13.00
CA ILE A 51 17.05 10.03 13.53
C ILE A 51 17.01 11.21 14.49
N ARG A 52 16.27 12.25 14.14
CA ARG A 52 16.13 13.41 15.03
C ARG A 52 15.24 13.05 16.22
N PRO A 53 15.60 13.45 17.44
CA PRO A 53 14.80 13.20 18.65
C PRO A 53 13.34 13.67 18.53
N GLU A 54 13.11 14.76 17.79
CA GLU A 54 11.77 15.34 17.56
C GLU A 54 10.86 14.41 16.75
N SER A 55 11.42 13.37 16.11
CA SER A 55 10.62 12.36 15.38
C SER A 55 9.85 11.43 16.30
N LYS A 56 10.17 11.40 17.59
CA LYS A 56 9.47 10.56 18.57
C LYS A 56 8.21 11.29 19.06
N PRO A 57 7.00 10.77 18.83
CA PRO A 57 5.80 11.38 19.34
C PRO A 57 5.77 11.26 20.87
N GLU A 58 5.38 12.33 21.56
CA GLU A 58 5.26 12.35 23.03
C GLU A 58 4.13 11.43 23.51
N ARG A 59 3.03 11.37 22.75
CA ARG A 59 1.87 10.54 23.02
C ARG A 59 1.21 10.07 21.72
N ARG A 60 0.35 9.04 21.84
CA ARG A 60 -0.53 8.64 20.73
C ARG A 60 -1.60 9.72 20.55
N PRO A 61 -1.78 10.27 19.34
CA PRO A 61 -2.86 11.21 19.07
C PRO A 61 -4.23 10.57 19.23
N ASP A 62 -5.19 11.34 19.74
CA ASP A 62 -6.57 10.90 19.92
C ASP A 62 -7.40 11.15 18.65
N GLU A 63 -7.08 12.20 17.89
CA GLU A 63 -7.80 12.60 16.71
C GLU A 63 -7.37 11.81 15.47
N HIS A 64 -8.33 11.45 14.61
CA HIS A 64 -8.08 10.67 13.39
C HIS A 64 -7.07 11.33 12.44
N PRO A 65 -7.17 12.63 12.12
CA PRO A 65 -6.20 13.30 11.25
C PRO A 65 -4.77 13.25 11.78
N GLU A 66 -4.60 13.48 13.07
CA GLU A 66 -3.29 13.44 13.73
C GLU A 66 -2.70 12.03 13.73
N ARG A 67 -3.53 10.99 13.98
CA ARG A 67 -3.09 9.59 13.88
C ARG A 67 -2.62 9.24 12.48
N VAL A 68 -3.36 9.64 11.45
CA VAL A 68 -2.97 9.40 10.07
C VAL A 68 -1.65 10.09 9.76
N ARG A 69 -1.50 11.37 10.15
CA ARG A 69 -0.24 12.10 9.95
C ARG A 69 0.94 11.42 10.63
N LEU A 70 0.79 11.01 11.88
CA LEU A 70 1.81 10.28 12.62
C LEU A 70 2.21 8.99 11.89
N MET A 71 1.24 8.21 11.41
CA MET A 71 1.56 6.97 10.66
C MET A 71 2.30 7.25 9.35
N LEU A 72 1.93 8.29 8.62
CA LEU A 72 2.63 8.69 7.40
C LEU A 72 4.06 9.20 7.70
N ASP A 73 4.24 9.90 8.81
CA ASP A 73 5.56 10.31 9.29
C ASP A 73 6.44 9.12 9.64
N MET A 74 5.87 8.10 10.30
CA MET A 74 6.59 6.85 10.63
C MET A 74 6.96 6.07 9.37
N ILE A 75 6.09 6.01 8.35
CA ILE A 75 6.39 5.39 7.06
C ILE A 75 7.54 6.14 6.37
N ALA A 76 7.48 7.46 6.34
CA ALA A 76 8.51 8.27 5.72
C ALA A 76 9.86 8.11 6.44
N LEU A 77 9.88 8.08 7.76
CA LEU A 77 11.06 7.83 8.58
C LEU A 77 11.63 6.42 8.33
N ALA A 78 10.77 5.40 8.24
CA ALA A 78 11.18 4.03 8.00
C ALA A 78 11.87 3.87 6.62
N PHE A 79 11.41 4.58 5.60
CA PHE A 79 12.07 4.62 4.29
C PHE A 79 13.37 5.43 4.34
N GLN A 80 13.36 6.60 4.98
CA GLN A 80 14.56 7.44 5.12
C GLN A 80 15.71 6.69 5.82
N THR A 81 15.40 5.88 6.81
CA THR A 81 16.38 5.13 7.60
C THR A 81 16.71 3.74 7.06
N ASP A 82 16.11 3.35 5.91
CA ASP A 82 16.20 2.01 5.32
C ASP A 82 15.81 0.90 6.33
N SER A 83 14.90 1.22 7.27
CA SER A 83 14.35 0.24 8.22
C SER A 83 13.43 -0.76 7.52
N THR A 84 12.80 -0.34 6.44
CA THR A 84 12.04 -1.19 5.52
C THR A 84 12.07 -0.61 4.12
N ARG A 85 11.93 -1.47 3.12
CA ARG A 85 11.78 -1.08 1.71
C ARG A 85 10.39 -1.36 1.16
N VAL A 86 9.54 -2.01 1.96
CA VAL A 86 8.15 -2.29 1.60
C VAL A 86 7.26 -1.98 2.80
N CYS A 87 6.22 -1.19 2.56
CA CYS A 87 5.23 -0.85 3.57
C CYS A 87 3.83 -0.86 2.97
N THR A 88 2.86 -1.33 3.72
CA THR A 88 1.45 -1.19 3.39
C THR A 88 0.75 -0.42 4.50
N PHE A 89 -0.12 0.51 4.13
CA PHE A 89 -0.92 1.30 5.05
C PHE A 89 -2.38 1.35 4.60
N MET A 90 -3.28 1.03 5.51
CA MET A 90 -4.72 1.08 5.27
C MET A 90 -5.32 2.24 6.06
N PHE A 91 -5.85 3.26 5.36
CA PHE A 91 -6.53 4.40 5.99
C PHE A 91 -7.80 3.98 6.75
N GLY A 92 -8.48 2.96 6.25
CA GLY A 92 -9.63 2.36 6.87
C GLY A 92 -10.00 1.05 6.18
N ASN A 93 -10.66 0.13 6.91
CA ASN A 93 -11.19 -1.10 6.31
C ASN A 93 -12.46 -0.81 5.50
N ALA A 94 -12.93 -1.80 4.73
CA ALA A 94 -14.05 -1.66 3.80
C ALA A 94 -15.38 -1.20 4.44
N VAL A 95 -15.57 -1.45 5.73
CA VAL A 95 -16.78 -1.05 6.49
C VAL A 95 -16.48 -0.01 7.55
N SER A 96 -15.31 0.64 7.48
CA SER A 96 -14.93 1.67 8.43
C SER A 96 -15.89 2.86 8.36
N ASN A 97 -16.54 3.11 9.47
CA ASN A 97 -17.40 4.28 9.62
C ASN A 97 -16.71 5.39 10.46
N THR A 98 -15.41 5.54 10.24
CA THR A 98 -14.65 6.65 10.85
C THR A 98 -15.36 7.97 10.59
N ASN A 99 -15.56 8.74 11.64
CA ASN A 99 -16.23 10.03 11.58
C ASN A 99 -15.29 11.08 10.96
N PHE A 100 -15.78 11.78 9.93
CA PHE A 100 -15.07 12.84 9.22
C PHE A 100 -15.64 14.24 9.49
N SER A 101 -16.41 14.43 10.58
CA SER A 101 -16.98 15.73 10.94
C SER A 101 -15.93 16.81 11.31
N PHE A 102 -14.66 16.47 11.39
CA PHE A 102 -13.57 17.44 11.45
C PHE A 102 -13.37 18.21 10.12
N LEU A 103 -13.93 17.72 9.03
CA LEU A 103 -13.97 18.45 7.75
C LEU A 103 -15.22 19.35 7.72
N GLU A 104 -15.02 20.60 7.36
CA GLU A 104 -16.11 21.56 7.24
C GLU A 104 -17.20 21.04 6.29
N GLY A 105 -18.45 21.07 6.74
CA GLY A 105 -19.60 20.61 5.97
C GLY A 105 -19.74 19.10 5.81
N VAL A 106 -18.95 18.30 6.52
CA VAL A 106 -19.09 16.84 6.57
C VAL A 106 -19.75 16.44 7.90
N LYS A 107 -20.81 15.64 7.82
CA LYS A 107 -21.57 15.14 8.99
C LYS A 107 -21.68 13.62 8.90
N GLY A 108 -20.86 12.94 9.66
CA GLY A 108 -20.97 11.49 9.79
C GLY A 108 -19.74 10.69 9.34
N GLY A 109 -19.96 9.41 9.17
CA GLY A 109 -18.91 8.43 8.92
C GLY A 109 -18.69 8.13 7.45
N HIS A 110 -17.48 7.75 7.13
CA HIS A 110 -17.05 7.46 5.76
C HIS A 110 -17.93 6.41 5.07
N HIS A 111 -18.15 5.25 5.72
CA HIS A 111 -18.95 4.17 5.12
C HIS A 111 -20.39 4.61 4.83
N SER A 112 -21.04 5.28 5.78
CA SER A 112 -22.42 5.79 5.59
C SER A 112 -22.50 6.77 4.44
N LEU A 113 -21.52 7.66 4.27
CA LEU A 113 -21.47 8.64 3.17
C LEU A 113 -21.07 7.99 1.84
N SER A 114 -20.34 6.88 1.84
CA SER A 114 -20.04 6.13 0.63
C SER A 114 -21.27 5.47 0.01
N GLN A 115 -22.29 5.18 0.83
CA GLN A 115 -23.64 4.73 0.41
C GLN A 115 -24.53 5.93 0.05
N HIS A 116 -24.04 6.83 -0.78
CA HIS A 116 -24.60 8.18 -1.02
C HIS A 116 -25.99 8.20 -1.67
N GLU A 117 -26.55 7.07 -2.12
CA GLU A 117 -27.87 6.97 -2.76
C GLU A 117 -28.09 8.02 -3.89
N ARG A 118 -27.01 8.54 -4.49
CA ARG A 118 -27.00 9.63 -5.47
C ARG A 118 -27.59 10.95 -4.97
N LYS A 119 -27.69 11.14 -3.64
CA LYS A 119 -28.10 12.41 -3.06
C LYS A 119 -26.95 13.39 -3.15
N GLU A 120 -27.18 14.57 -3.70
CA GLU A 120 -26.15 15.60 -3.93
C GLU A 120 -25.42 15.99 -2.64
N GLU A 121 -26.15 16.11 -1.54
CA GLU A 121 -25.56 16.42 -0.25
C GLU A 121 -24.56 15.35 0.20
N ASN A 122 -24.87 14.06 0.05
CA ASN A 122 -23.98 12.96 0.42
C ASN A 122 -22.77 12.89 -0.51
N LEU A 123 -22.98 13.09 -1.82
CA LEU A 123 -21.90 13.12 -2.82
C LEU A 123 -20.90 14.23 -2.52
N THR A 124 -21.37 15.43 -2.18
CA THR A 124 -20.52 16.57 -1.83
C THR A 124 -19.69 16.28 -0.58
N GLN A 125 -20.28 15.70 0.45
CA GLN A 125 -19.58 15.32 1.67
C GLN A 125 -18.55 14.21 1.38
N TYR A 126 -18.94 13.19 0.63
CA TYR A 126 -18.05 12.08 0.26
C TYR A 126 -16.86 12.55 -0.58
N GLN A 127 -17.09 13.48 -1.51
CA GLN A 127 -16.03 14.11 -2.30
C GLN A 127 -15.01 14.84 -1.41
N ARG A 128 -15.43 15.56 -0.37
CA ARG A 128 -14.53 16.22 0.59
C ARG A 128 -13.68 15.21 1.35
N ILE A 129 -14.25 14.07 1.72
CA ILE A 129 -13.49 12.97 2.32
C ILE A 129 -12.45 12.43 1.35
N GLY A 130 -12.84 12.21 0.09
CA GLY A 130 -11.91 11.78 -0.97
C GLY A 130 -10.75 12.76 -1.16
N GLN A 131 -11.05 14.06 -1.23
CA GLN A 131 -10.05 15.13 -1.31
C GLN A 131 -9.08 15.07 -0.13
N TRP A 132 -9.57 14.94 1.09
CA TRP A 132 -8.73 14.83 2.28
C TRP A 132 -7.76 13.64 2.20
N HIS A 133 -8.21 12.48 1.71
CA HIS A 133 -7.31 11.33 1.53
C HIS A 133 -6.20 11.62 0.51
N ILE A 134 -6.52 12.29 -0.61
CA ILE A 134 -5.52 12.72 -1.60
C ILE A 134 -4.52 13.72 -1.00
N GLU A 135 -4.98 14.62 -0.14
CA GLU A 135 -4.10 15.56 0.57
C GLU A 135 -3.14 14.83 1.53
N GLN A 136 -3.60 13.74 2.19
CA GLN A 136 -2.70 12.92 3.02
C GLN A 136 -1.65 12.19 2.16
N TYR A 137 -2.06 11.66 1.02
CA TYR A 137 -1.13 11.06 0.06
C TYR A 137 -0.10 12.08 -0.44
N ALA A 138 -0.54 13.26 -0.85
CA ALA A 138 0.34 14.36 -1.27
C ALA A 138 1.31 14.78 -0.16
N TYR A 139 0.86 14.79 1.10
CA TYR A 139 1.72 15.04 2.25
C TYR A 139 2.86 14.02 2.34
N LEU A 140 2.55 12.72 2.22
CA LEU A 140 3.57 11.67 2.24
C LEU A 140 4.58 11.86 1.10
N LEU A 141 4.12 12.13 -0.12
CA LEU A 141 5.01 12.38 -1.25
C LEU A 141 5.94 13.58 -1.00
N ASN A 142 5.40 14.69 -0.49
CA ASN A 142 6.21 15.87 -0.16
C ASN A 142 7.22 15.58 0.95
N LYS A 143 6.86 14.78 1.93
CA LYS A 143 7.77 14.35 3.00
C LYS A 143 8.93 13.53 2.45
N LEU A 144 8.63 12.52 1.64
CA LEU A 144 9.65 11.68 0.98
C LEU A 144 10.54 12.50 0.03
N LYS A 145 9.98 13.49 -0.67
CA LYS A 145 10.71 14.41 -1.53
C LYS A 145 11.67 15.30 -0.74
N SER A 146 11.35 15.64 0.51
CA SER A 146 12.22 16.47 1.35
C SER A 146 13.46 15.73 1.86
N PHE A 147 13.45 14.40 1.84
CA PHE A 147 14.58 13.59 2.28
C PHE A 147 15.57 13.35 1.13
N LYS A 148 16.80 13.82 1.30
CA LYS A 148 17.87 13.63 0.32
C LYS A 148 18.41 12.20 0.40
N GLU A 149 18.70 11.62 -0.77
CA GLU A 149 19.35 10.32 -0.93
C GLU A 149 20.37 10.42 -2.08
N GLY A 150 21.61 10.70 -1.73
CA GLY A 150 22.63 11.06 -2.71
C GLY A 150 22.24 12.33 -3.50
N ASP A 151 22.30 12.25 -4.82
CA ASP A 151 21.93 13.33 -5.73
C ASP A 151 20.42 13.40 -6.01
N SER A 152 19.63 12.49 -5.43
CA SER A 152 18.19 12.37 -5.61
C SER A 152 17.42 12.57 -4.29
N THR A 153 16.18 12.14 -4.23
CA THR A 153 15.37 12.11 -3.02
C THR A 153 14.83 10.71 -2.77
N VAL A 154 14.40 10.44 -1.53
CA VAL A 154 13.73 9.16 -1.20
C VAL A 154 12.51 8.94 -2.07
N LEU A 155 11.77 10.01 -2.46
CA LEU A 155 10.64 9.89 -3.39
C LEU A 155 11.08 9.44 -4.78
N ASP A 156 12.17 10.01 -5.30
CA ASP A 156 12.67 9.65 -6.64
C ASP A 156 13.02 8.16 -6.72
N ASN A 157 13.51 7.59 -5.63
CA ASN A 157 13.90 6.17 -5.54
C ASN A 157 12.76 5.25 -5.05
N SER A 158 11.57 5.78 -4.82
CA SER A 158 10.41 5.04 -4.31
C SER A 158 9.31 4.86 -5.35
N MET A 159 8.37 3.97 -5.03
CA MET A 159 7.08 3.78 -5.69
C MET A 159 5.99 3.83 -4.62
N ILE A 160 5.14 4.83 -4.68
CA ILE A 160 4.07 5.04 -3.70
C ILE A 160 2.73 4.89 -4.41
N LEU A 161 2.12 3.73 -4.27
CA LEU A 161 0.80 3.44 -4.83
C LEU A 161 -0.28 3.84 -3.82
N PHE A 162 -1.24 4.65 -4.27
CA PHE A 162 -2.46 4.99 -3.54
C PHE A 162 -3.68 4.60 -4.36
N GLY A 163 -4.71 4.09 -3.71
CA GLY A 163 -5.95 3.75 -4.39
C GLY A 163 -7.03 3.21 -3.47
N SER A 164 -8.15 2.86 -4.08
CA SER A 164 -9.29 2.23 -3.43
C SER A 164 -9.67 0.93 -4.13
N GLY A 165 -10.19 -0.03 -3.37
CA GLY A 165 -10.73 -1.29 -3.89
C GLY A 165 -12.09 -1.15 -4.59
N LEU A 166 -12.72 0.01 -4.50
CA LEU A 166 -13.99 0.32 -5.17
C LEU A 166 -13.91 1.71 -5.82
N ARG A 167 -14.45 1.84 -7.03
CA ARG A 167 -14.69 3.13 -7.68
C ARG A 167 -15.92 3.82 -7.12
N ASP A 168 -16.96 3.05 -6.84
CA ASP A 168 -18.26 3.53 -6.39
C ASP A 168 -18.71 2.69 -5.19
N GLY A 169 -18.67 3.29 -4.01
CA GLY A 169 -19.06 2.64 -2.76
C GLY A 169 -20.55 2.29 -2.71
N ASN A 170 -21.40 3.07 -3.34
CA ASN A 170 -22.85 2.82 -3.36
C ASN A 170 -23.23 1.59 -4.23
N ARG A 171 -22.46 1.33 -5.30
CA ARG A 171 -22.66 0.17 -6.19
C ARG A 171 -21.70 -0.97 -5.90
N HIS A 172 -20.74 -0.78 -4.98
CA HIS A 172 -19.65 -1.70 -4.72
C HIS A 172 -18.90 -2.11 -6.01
N SER A 173 -18.67 -1.12 -6.91
CA SER A 173 -18.07 -1.38 -8.20
C SER A 173 -16.55 -1.53 -8.11
N PRO A 174 -15.97 -2.71 -8.38
CA PRO A 174 -14.52 -2.94 -8.38
C PRO A 174 -13.85 -2.61 -9.73
N HIS A 175 -14.62 -2.12 -10.70
CA HIS A 175 -14.12 -1.81 -12.04
C HIS A 175 -13.64 -0.36 -12.12
N ASN A 176 -12.60 -0.10 -12.93
CA ASN A 176 -12.05 1.22 -13.18
C ASN A 176 -11.66 1.92 -11.87
N LEU A 177 -10.78 1.28 -11.10
CA LEU A 177 -10.36 1.74 -9.78
C LEU A 177 -9.59 3.06 -9.87
N PRO A 178 -9.79 3.97 -8.92
CA PRO A 178 -8.96 5.17 -8.80
C PRO A 178 -7.59 4.80 -8.22
N LEU A 179 -6.54 4.94 -9.04
CA LEU A 179 -5.18 4.59 -8.66
C LEU A 179 -4.23 5.74 -8.99
N ILE A 180 -3.29 6.03 -8.10
CA ILE A 180 -2.23 7.02 -8.30
C ILE A 180 -0.90 6.37 -7.92
N LEU A 181 0.08 6.46 -8.82
CA LEU A 181 1.44 5.98 -8.56
C LEU A 181 2.40 7.18 -8.58
N GLY A 182 3.01 7.47 -7.43
CA GLY A 182 4.01 8.51 -7.26
C GLY A 182 5.42 7.95 -7.07
N GLY A 183 6.43 8.77 -7.38
CA GLY A 183 7.82 8.36 -7.37
C GLY A 183 8.26 7.71 -8.68
N THR A 184 9.57 7.65 -8.93
CA THR A 184 10.13 7.22 -10.21
C THR A 184 10.88 5.88 -10.15
N ALA A 185 11.01 5.28 -8.96
CA ALA A 185 11.81 4.07 -8.77
C ALA A 185 13.24 4.20 -9.35
N GLY A 186 13.90 5.34 -9.10
CA GLY A 186 15.22 5.64 -9.66
C GLY A 186 15.18 5.85 -11.19
N GLY A 187 14.08 6.37 -11.72
CA GLY A 187 13.87 6.63 -13.14
C GLY A 187 13.29 5.46 -13.94
N ARG A 188 12.91 4.36 -13.28
CA ARG A 188 12.32 3.18 -13.95
C ARG A 188 10.82 3.32 -14.22
N ILE A 189 10.13 4.21 -13.50
CA ILE A 189 8.71 4.50 -13.66
C ILE A 189 8.52 5.81 -14.41
N ASN A 190 7.68 5.76 -15.43
CA ASN A 190 7.27 6.91 -16.22
C ASN A 190 6.14 7.64 -15.49
N THR A 191 6.34 8.91 -15.11
CA THR A 191 5.40 9.71 -14.32
C THR A 191 4.86 10.91 -15.10
N GLY A 192 3.94 11.66 -14.49
CA GLY A 192 3.37 12.87 -15.10
C GLY A 192 2.36 12.58 -16.23
N GLN A 193 1.76 11.39 -16.23
CA GLN A 193 0.82 10.95 -17.26
C GLN A 193 -0.47 10.40 -16.66
N HIS A 194 -1.54 10.43 -17.44
CA HIS A 194 -2.79 9.74 -17.14
C HIS A 194 -2.96 8.58 -18.14
N LEU A 195 -2.93 7.37 -17.65
CA LEU A 195 -3.04 6.15 -18.46
C LEU A 195 -4.45 5.60 -18.36
N VAL A 196 -5.03 5.29 -19.51
CA VAL A 196 -6.32 4.64 -19.64
C VAL A 196 -6.09 3.31 -20.36
N TYR A 197 -6.61 2.24 -19.78
CA TYR A 197 -6.48 0.89 -20.34
C TYR A 197 -7.83 0.37 -20.80
N ASP A 198 -7.80 -0.67 -21.61
CA ASP A 198 -9.00 -1.35 -22.07
C ASP A 198 -9.82 -1.89 -20.89
N LYS A 199 -11.13 -1.98 -21.11
CA LYS A 199 -12.05 -2.56 -20.14
C LYS A 199 -11.55 -3.95 -19.72
N ASP A 200 -11.70 -4.24 -18.44
CA ASP A 200 -11.32 -5.52 -17.81
C ASP A 200 -9.80 -5.84 -17.82
N THR A 201 -8.95 -4.84 -18.06
CA THR A 201 -7.50 -4.98 -17.82
C THR A 201 -7.25 -5.28 -16.34
N PRO A 202 -6.61 -6.42 -15.99
CA PRO A 202 -6.41 -6.79 -14.59
C PRO A 202 -5.51 -5.81 -13.83
N LEU A 203 -5.89 -5.46 -12.59
CA LEU A 203 -5.04 -4.65 -11.70
C LEU A 203 -3.69 -5.33 -11.41
N SER A 204 -3.68 -6.66 -11.39
CA SER A 204 -2.46 -7.47 -11.22
C SER A 204 -1.38 -7.20 -12.28
N ASN A 205 -1.75 -6.66 -13.46
CA ASN A 205 -0.79 -6.19 -14.47
C ASN A 205 0.03 -5.00 -13.95
N LEU A 206 -0.57 -4.08 -13.16
CA LEU A 206 0.15 -3.01 -12.49
C LEU A 206 1.15 -3.59 -11.47
N TYR A 207 0.75 -4.60 -10.70
CA TYR A 207 1.64 -5.24 -9.75
C TYR A 207 2.83 -5.93 -10.43
N CYS A 208 2.63 -6.57 -11.58
CA CYS A 208 3.75 -7.11 -12.38
C CYS A 208 4.72 -6.00 -12.81
N SER A 209 4.21 -4.81 -13.19
CA SER A 209 5.05 -3.65 -13.54
C SER A 209 5.81 -3.10 -12.32
N ILE A 210 5.15 -3.00 -11.16
CA ILE A 210 5.77 -2.55 -9.91
C ILE A 210 6.85 -3.53 -9.45
N LEU A 211 6.59 -4.84 -9.51
CA LEU A 211 7.58 -5.87 -9.15
C LEU A 211 8.80 -5.83 -10.06
N ASP A 212 8.60 -5.58 -11.35
CA ASP A 212 9.72 -5.42 -12.30
C ASP A 212 10.54 -4.16 -11.94
N ALA A 213 9.91 -3.03 -11.74
CA ALA A 213 10.58 -1.80 -11.32
C ALA A 213 11.31 -1.96 -9.97
N PHE A 214 10.78 -2.78 -9.07
CA PHE A 214 11.40 -3.11 -7.78
C PHE A 214 12.63 -4.03 -7.90
N GLY A 215 12.81 -4.69 -9.05
CA GLY A 215 13.90 -5.64 -9.27
C GLY A 215 13.56 -7.10 -8.90
N ALA A 216 12.28 -7.40 -8.74
CA ALA A 216 11.74 -8.74 -8.48
C ALA A 216 10.73 -9.14 -9.57
N PRO A 217 11.14 -9.20 -10.86
CA PRO A 217 10.22 -9.45 -11.96
C PRO A 217 9.57 -10.84 -11.85
N VAL A 218 8.28 -10.88 -12.19
CA VAL A 218 7.50 -12.12 -12.29
C VAL A 218 6.84 -12.21 -13.66
N GLU A 219 6.68 -13.40 -14.19
CA GLU A 219 5.95 -13.60 -15.45
C GLU A 219 4.44 -13.40 -15.25
N ARG A 220 3.92 -13.88 -14.14
CA ARG A 220 2.50 -13.78 -13.76
C ARG A 220 2.34 -13.53 -12.28
N PHE A 221 1.31 -12.76 -11.95
CA PHE A 221 0.81 -12.57 -10.60
C PHE A 221 -0.73 -12.57 -10.63
N ALA A 222 -1.36 -13.44 -9.84
CA ALA A 222 -2.81 -13.64 -9.80
C ALA A 222 -3.42 -13.83 -11.22
N ASP A 223 -4.34 -12.98 -11.62
CA ASP A 223 -5.04 -12.98 -12.91
C ASP A 223 -4.33 -12.15 -13.99
N SER A 224 -3.08 -11.73 -13.76
CA SER A 224 -2.34 -10.90 -14.71
C SER A 224 -2.20 -11.55 -16.08
N THR A 225 -2.27 -10.71 -17.10
CA THR A 225 -2.03 -11.07 -18.51
C THR A 225 -0.68 -10.54 -19.03
N GLY A 226 0.10 -9.91 -18.14
CA GLY A 226 1.40 -9.30 -18.42
C GLY A 226 1.56 -7.98 -17.68
N LYS A 227 2.57 -7.19 -18.03
CA LYS A 227 2.82 -5.86 -17.47
C LYS A 227 1.95 -4.80 -18.15
N LEU A 228 1.63 -3.72 -17.45
CA LEU A 228 0.95 -2.57 -18.04
C LEU A 228 1.92 -1.80 -18.95
N LYS A 229 1.46 -1.46 -20.16
CA LYS A 229 2.20 -0.60 -21.09
C LYS A 229 2.23 0.85 -20.59
N GLY A 230 3.36 1.53 -20.80
CA GLY A 230 3.51 2.97 -20.47
C GLY A 230 3.85 3.25 -19.00
N ILE A 231 3.90 2.25 -18.14
CA ILE A 231 4.32 2.41 -16.73
C ILE A 231 5.84 2.45 -16.62
N LEU A 232 6.51 1.51 -17.28
CA LEU A 232 7.97 1.37 -17.24
C LEU A 232 8.62 2.19 -18.36
N ASN A 233 9.78 2.78 -18.05
CA ASN A 233 10.69 3.40 -19.02
C ASN A 233 11.49 2.36 -19.80
#